data_6e5095a23fe5fb9951b181d39b8a7d88
#
_entry.id   6e5095a23fe5fb9951b181d39b8a7d88
#
_cell.length_a   1.000
_cell.length_b   1.000
_cell.length_c   1.000
_cell.angle_alpha   90.00
_cell.angle_beta   90.00
_cell.angle_gamma   90.00
#
_symmetry.space_group_name_H-M   'P 1'
#
loop_
_entity.id
_entity.type
_entity.pdbx_description
1 polymer ?
#
loop_
_entity_poly.entity_id
_entity_poly.type
_entity_poly.pdbx_seq_one_letter_code
_entity_poly.pdbx_strand_id
1 'polypeptide(L)'
;MFEDRSYKRTFYSAPQSVTSLVAAFLEPAITVLTLLVANWSIDEPILRPELTLCLLVFALTFPGRNRFRENLIAAGVDIVSSWVMLVGILALCGYATRSIGYFEEEALLAWIFATPVLQWIAVWIGQRVVRRYSARPEARRSAIIVGAGPLGVKVARALVDSDDQGIDFVGYFDDRTDDRVHELATKQRLGGLKDVAEYIRQHGVREVFITLPLGSQPRIVELLEQVQGTTASLYFVPDVFGISIIQGRLQDMNGVPVVGICETPFTGTNELAKRISDIVLASIILVLISPVLLVLAIGVKLSSPGPVIFKQRRNGLDGEEITVYKFRSMTAQDNGPVVRQATKNDPRITPFGAFIRRTSLDELPQFFNVLQGRMSIVGPRPHAVAHNEEYRRLIKAYMVRHKVKPGITGWAQVNGHRGETDTIEKMQARVEYDLEYLRNWSLGLDLQIIVRTIRLVFF
;
A
#
# COMPACT_ATOMS: atom_id res chain seq x y z
N MET A 1 -14.14 21.94 16.70
CA MET A 1 -15.60 21.79 16.68
C MET A 1 -15.91 20.80 15.57
N PHE A 2 -15.95 19.51 15.89
CA PHE A 2 -16.29 18.44 14.96
C PHE A 2 -17.76 18.09 15.25
N GLU A 3 -18.68 18.82 14.63
CA GLU A 3 -20.11 18.48 14.67
C GLU A 3 -20.36 17.26 13.78
N ASP A 4 -20.76 16.28 14.43
CA ASP A 4 -21.67 15.14 14.22
C ASP A 4 -22.26 15.00 12.80
N ARG A 5 -21.43 14.63 11.84
CA ARG A 5 -21.90 13.84 10.70
C ARG A 5 -21.62 12.40 11.04
N SER A 6 -22.66 11.60 11.17
CA SER A 6 -22.61 10.16 11.44
C SER A 6 -21.82 9.42 10.34
N TYR A 7 -20.50 9.57 10.39
CA TYR A 7 -19.60 8.74 9.58
C TYR A 7 -19.69 7.32 10.13
N LYS A 8 -20.20 6.40 9.36
CA LYS A 8 -20.02 4.97 9.61
C LYS A 8 -18.50 4.75 9.67
N ARG A 9 -17.95 4.70 10.88
CA ARG A 9 -16.55 4.33 11.12
C ARG A 9 -16.43 2.86 10.76
N THR A 10 -16.11 2.58 9.51
CA THR A 10 -15.80 1.22 9.04
C THR A 10 -14.38 0.92 9.46
N PHE A 11 -14.24 0.07 10.45
CA PHE A 11 -12.96 -0.51 10.81
C PHE A 11 -12.69 -1.68 9.87
N TYR A 12 -11.64 -1.57 9.07
CA TYR A 12 -11.23 -2.62 8.16
C TYR A 12 -10.32 -3.61 8.88
N SER A 13 -10.51 -4.91 8.60
CA SER A 13 -9.51 -5.92 8.90
C SER A 13 -8.19 -5.57 8.19
N ALA A 14 -7.05 -5.94 8.79
CA ALA A 14 -5.75 -5.73 8.18
C ALA A 14 -5.75 -6.25 6.73
N PRO A 15 -5.22 -5.51 5.74
CA PRO A 15 -5.14 -6.01 4.38
C PRO A 15 -4.33 -7.31 4.40
N GLN A 16 -4.82 -8.31 3.66
CA GLN A 16 -4.07 -9.54 3.49
C GLN A 16 -2.70 -9.20 2.89
N SER A 17 -1.63 -9.72 3.46
CA SER A 17 -0.30 -9.50 2.92
C SER A 17 -0.19 -10.15 1.54
N VAL A 18 0.67 -9.60 0.66
CA VAL A 18 0.96 -10.23 -0.65
C VAL A 18 1.40 -11.68 -0.47
N THR A 19 2.18 -11.96 0.59
CA THR A 19 2.59 -13.32 0.94
C THR A 19 1.41 -14.23 1.28
N SER A 20 0.36 -13.71 1.95
CA SER A 20 -0.86 -14.49 2.22
C SER A 20 -1.65 -14.77 0.94
N LEU A 21 -1.70 -13.81 0.02
CA LEU A 21 -2.34 -14.03 -1.28
C LEU A 21 -1.57 -15.05 -2.13
N VAL A 22 -0.26 -14.92 -2.19
CA VAL A 22 0.59 -15.91 -2.88
C VAL A 22 0.41 -17.29 -2.26
N ALA A 23 0.44 -17.40 -0.94
CA ALA A 23 0.23 -18.66 -0.22
C ALA A 23 -1.15 -19.27 -0.51
N ALA A 24 -2.21 -18.44 -0.59
CA ALA A 24 -3.57 -18.91 -0.86
C ALA A 24 -3.67 -19.64 -2.21
N PHE A 25 -2.91 -19.25 -3.22
CA PHE A 25 -2.90 -19.88 -4.54
C PHE A 25 -1.79 -20.91 -4.73
N LEU A 26 -0.67 -20.77 -4.02
CA LEU A 26 0.53 -21.59 -4.24
C LEU A 26 0.25 -23.09 -3.98
N GLU A 27 -0.35 -23.41 -2.84
CA GLU A 27 -0.64 -24.79 -2.46
C GLU A 27 -1.64 -25.46 -3.43
N PRO A 28 -2.80 -24.86 -3.75
CA PRO A 28 -3.73 -25.37 -4.74
C PRO A 28 -3.10 -25.51 -6.13
N ALA A 29 -2.33 -24.52 -6.56
CA ALA A 29 -1.69 -24.55 -7.87
C ALA A 29 -0.67 -25.68 -8.00
N ILE A 30 0.19 -25.87 -6.99
CA ILE A 30 1.15 -26.99 -6.99
C ILE A 30 0.43 -28.32 -7.03
N THR A 31 -0.64 -28.47 -6.26
CA THR A 31 -1.41 -29.72 -6.20
C THR A 31 -2.02 -30.07 -7.56
N VAL A 32 -2.58 -29.09 -8.25
CA VAL A 32 -3.15 -29.27 -9.59
C VAL A 32 -2.06 -29.51 -10.62
N LEU A 33 -1.00 -28.68 -10.62
CA LEU A 33 0.09 -28.80 -11.58
C LEU A 33 0.81 -30.14 -11.49
N THR A 34 1.04 -30.65 -10.27
CA THR A 34 1.65 -31.97 -10.09
C THR A 34 0.77 -33.09 -10.65
N LEU A 35 -0.55 -33.01 -10.51
CA LEU A 35 -1.46 -33.99 -11.11
C LEU A 35 -1.39 -33.95 -12.64
N LEU A 36 -1.42 -32.74 -13.22
CA LEU A 36 -1.34 -32.57 -14.67
C LEU A 36 0.01 -33.06 -15.24
N VAL A 37 1.11 -32.78 -14.54
CA VAL A 37 2.45 -33.24 -14.93
C VAL A 37 2.58 -34.74 -14.78
N ALA A 38 2.01 -35.35 -13.75
CA ALA A 38 2.02 -36.80 -13.57
C ALA A 38 1.32 -37.51 -14.73
N ASN A 39 0.12 -37.04 -15.14
CA ASN A 39 -0.59 -37.58 -16.29
C ASN A 39 0.19 -37.38 -17.59
N TRP A 40 0.75 -36.18 -17.80
CA TRP A 40 1.54 -35.89 -19.01
C TRP A 40 2.79 -36.75 -19.11
N SER A 41 3.44 -37.10 -18.00
CA SER A 41 4.66 -37.92 -17.99
C SER A 41 4.42 -39.38 -18.42
N ILE A 42 3.16 -39.82 -18.47
CA ILE A 42 2.75 -41.18 -18.87
C ILE A 42 2.11 -41.17 -20.26
N ASP A 43 2.18 -40.02 -20.97
CA ASP A 43 1.53 -39.79 -22.29
C ASP A 43 0.00 -39.99 -22.31
N GLU A 44 -0.64 -39.91 -21.13
CA GLU A 44 -2.10 -40.03 -21.03
C GLU A 44 -2.79 -38.70 -21.32
N PRO A 45 -3.87 -38.68 -22.12
CA PRO A 45 -4.64 -37.49 -22.41
C PRO A 45 -5.41 -37.05 -21.17
N ILE A 46 -5.46 -35.73 -20.93
CA ILE A 46 -6.26 -35.14 -19.85
C ILE A 46 -7.74 -35.23 -20.26
N LEU A 47 -8.45 -36.15 -19.63
CA LEU A 47 -9.88 -36.40 -19.86
C LEU A 47 -10.74 -35.68 -18.82
N ARG A 48 -12.07 -35.86 -18.90
CA ARG A 48 -13.01 -35.26 -17.94
C ARG A 48 -12.81 -35.65 -16.47
N PRO A 49 -12.46 -36.92 -16.13
CA PRO A 49 -12.20 -37.33 -14.76
C PRO A 49 -11.04 -36.54 -14.13
N GLU A 50 -9.90 -36.37 -14.85
CA GLU A 50 -8.73 -35.63 -14.39
C GLU A 50 -9.04 -34.16 -14.16
N LEU A 51 -9.79 -33.52 -15.07
CA LEU A 51 -10.23 -32.13 -14.89
C LEU A 51 -11.16 -31.98 -13.66
N THR A 52 -12.06 -32.98 -13.44
CA THR A 52 -12.95 -32.96 -12.27
C THR A 52 -12.13 -33.11 -10.99
N LEU A 53 -11.15 -34.01 -10.97
CA LEU A 53 -10.24 -34.15 -9.82
C LEU A 53 -9.42 -32.88 -9.59
N CYS A 54 -8.89 -32.26 -10.63
CA CYS A 54 -8.20 -30.95 -10.52
C CYS A 54 -9.07 -29.87 -9.87
N LEU A 55 -10.32 -29.72 -10.32
CA LEU A 55 -11.27 -28.76 -9.74
C LEU A 55 -11.61 -29.08 -8.29
N LEU A 56 -11.85 -30.35 -7.98
CA LEU A 56 -12.16 -30.81 -6.63
C LEU A 56 -10.99 -30.52 -5.68
N VAL A 57 -9.77 -30.91 -6.07
CA VAL A 57 -8.58 -30.69 -5.26
C VAL A 57 -8.28 -29.21 -5.09
N PHE A 58 -8.41 -28.41 -6.14
CA PHE A 58 -8.29 -26.96 -6.04
C PHE A 58 -9.30 -26.40 -5.03
N ALA A 59 -10.57 -26.77 -5.12
CA ALA A 59 -11.62 -26.28 -4.21
C ALA A 59 -11.40 -26.69 -2.75
N LEU A 60 -10.85 -27.90 -2.53
CA LEU A 60 -10.57 -28.41 -1.17
C LEU A 60 -9.30 -27.83 -0.55
N THR A 61 -8.33 -27.40 -1.37
CA THR A 61 -7.06 -26.84 -0.90
C THR A 61 -7.06 -25.30 -0.88
N PHE A 62 -8.00 -24.65 -1.56
CA PHE A 62 -8.14 -23.20 -1.56
C PHE A 62 -9.00 -22.70 -0.37
N PRO A 63 -8.57 -21.61 0.33
CA PRO A 63 -7.26 -20.96 0.24
C PRO A 63 -6.16 -21.71 0.98
N GLY A 64 -4.98 -21.80 0.35
CA GLY A 64 -3.83 -22.41 0.97
C GLY A 64 -3.33 -21.62 2.19
N ARG A 65 -2.65 -22.31 3.11
CA ARG A 65 -2.14 -21.71 4.36
C ARG A 65 -0.84 -20.96 4.12
N ASN A 66 -0.69 -19.79 4.78
CA ASN A 66 0.56 -19.02 4.72
C ASN A 66 1.61 -19.58 5.69
N ARG A 67 2.50 -20.44 5.20
CA ARG A 67 3.58 -21.06 5.95
C ARG A 67 4.94 -20.37 5.77
N PHE A 68 4.97 -19.20 5.12
CA PHE A 68 6.24 -18.51 4.83
C PHE A 68 6.94 -17.96 6.07
N ARG A 69 6.25 -17.86 7.20
CA ARG A 69 6.79 -17.37 8.48
C ARG A 69 6.98 -18.46 9.53
N GLU A 70 6.63 -19.68 9.23
CA GLU A 70 6.73 -20.80 10.15
C GLU A 70 8.14 -21.42 10.11
N ASN A 71 8.48 -22.23 11.13
CA ASN A 71 9.67 -23.07 11.07
C ASN A 71 9.51 -24.09 9.92
N LEU A 72 10.56 -24.26 9.12
CA LEU A 72 10.54 -25.15 7.93
C LEU A 72 10.14 -26.60 8.26
N ILE A 73 10.56 -27.11 9.44
CA ILE A 73 10.19 -28.45 9.91
C ILE A 73 8.71 -28.50 10.27
N ALA A 74 8.21 -27.49 11.00
CA ALA A 74 6.79 -27.42 11.37
C ALA A 74 5.91 -27.29 10.12
N ALA A 75 6.30 -26.47 9.16
CA ALA A 75 5.62 -26.37 7.86
C ALA A 75 5.59 -27.71 7.11
N GLY A 76 6.67 -28.47 7.14
CA GLY A 76 6.74 -29.80 6.52
C GLY A 76 5.77 -30.79 7.18
N VAL A 77 5.72 -30.83 8.51
CA VAL A 77 4.79 -31.70 9.26
C VAL A 77 3.33 -31.32 8.96
N ASP A 78 3.02 -30.01 8.92
CA ASP A 78 1.66 -29.54 8.61
C ASP A 78 1.26 -29.86 7.14
N ILE A 79 2.18 -29.71 6.19
CA ILE A 79 1.96 -30.10 4.79
C ILE A 79 1.64 -31.59 4.70
N VAL A 80 2.50 -32.44 5.26
CA VAL A 80 2.31 -33.90 5.18
C VAL A 80 1.01 -34.34 5.86
N SER A 81 0.70 -33.82 7.05
CA SER A 81 -0.52 -34.18 7.77
C SER A 81 -1.78 -33.76 7.03
N SER A 82 -1.82 -32.53 6.51
CA SER A 82 -2.94 -32.03 5.72
C SER A 82 -3.12 -32.80 4.41
N TRP A 83 -1.98 -33.15 3.77
CA TRP A 83 -1.96 -33.92 2.53
C TRP A 83 -2.47 -35.36 2.72
N VAL A 84 -1.99 -36.05 3.75
CA VAL A 84 -2.45 -37.42 4.08
C VAL A 84 -3.96 -37.41 4.36
N MET A 85 -4.45 -36.42 5.09
CA MET A 85 -5.89 -36.28 5.34
C MET A 85 -6.69 -36.06 4.05
N LEU A 86 -6.21 -35.19 3.15
CA LEU A 86 -6.86 -34.92 1.87
C LEU A 86 -6.91 -36.17 0.99
N VAL A 87 -5.76 -36.84 0.81
CA VAL A 87 -5.66 -38.07 0.04
C VAL A 87 -6.55 -39.18 0.62
N GLY A 88 -6.59 -39.31 1.94
CA GLY A 88 -7.48 -40.23 2.62
C GLY A 88 -8.96 -39.98 2.33
N ILE A 89 -9.40 -38.72 2.35
CA ILE A 89 -10.76 -38.33 2.00
C ILE A 89 -11.05 -38.65 0.53
N LEU A 90 -10.15 -38.30 -0.37
CA LEU A 90 -10.32 -38.55 -1.80
C LEU A 90 -10.34 -40.03 -2.13
N ALA A 91 -9.47 -40.84 -1.50
CA ALA A 91 -9.47 -42.28 -1.65
C ALA A 91 -10.77 -42.92 -1.15
N LEU A 92 -11.29 -42.48 0.01
CA LEU A 92 -12.58 -42.89 0.53
C LEU A 92 -13.73 -42.56 -0.42
N CYS A 93 -13.76 -41.34 -0.92
CA CYS A 93 -14.77 -40.90 -1.90
C CYS A 93 -14.65 -41.69 -3.21
N GLY A 94 -13.42 -41.87 -3.71
CA GLY A 94 -13.17 -42.62 -4.93
C GLY A 94 -13.56 -44.10 -4.81
N TYR A 95 -13.32 -44.70 -3.64
CA TYR A 95 -13.79 -46.08 -3.33
C TYR A 95 -15.31 -46.14 -3.28
N ALA A 96 -15.96 -45.24 -2.56
CA ALA A 96 -17.42 -45.21 -2.41
C ALA A 96 -18.15 -44.99 -3.75
N THR A 97 -17.60 -44.19 -4.63
CA THR A 97 -18.15 -43.88 -5.97
C THR A 97 -17.68 -44.83 -7.07
N ARG A 98 -16.79 -45.79 -6.73
CA ARG A 98 -16.10 -46.67 -7.69
C ARG A 98 -15.39 -45.92 -8.82
N SER A 99 -14.89 -44.73 -8.54
CA SER A 99 -14.27 -43.88 -9.55
C SER A 99 -12.74 -43.99 -9.62
N ILE A 100 -12.09 -44.73 -8.71
CA ILE A 100 -10.63 -44.90 -8.70
C ILE A 100 -10.15 -45.50 -10.03
N GLY A 101 -10.88 -46.44 -10.62
CA GLY A 101 -10.50 -47.11 -11.87
C GLY A 101 -10.54 -46.21 -13.12
N TYR A 102 -10.92 -44.94 -13.01
CA TYR A 102 -10.82 -43.97 -14.10
C TYR A 102 -9.45 -43.31 -14.18
N PHE A 103 -8.58 -43.53 -13.21
CA PHE A 103 -7.26 -42.89 -13.10
C PHE A 103 -6.16 -43.96 -13.22
N GLU A 104 -5.09 -43.62 -13.91
CA GLU A 104 -3.92 -44.48 -13.99
C GLU A 104 -3.18 -44.51 -12.62
N GLU A 105 -2.87 -45.74 -12.18
CA GLU A 105 -2.29 -46.00 -10.86
C GLU A 105 -0.92 -45.31 -10.72
N GLU A 106 -0.08 -45.37 -11.77
CA GLU A 106 1.23 -44.73 -11.79
C GLU A 106 1.15 -43.22 -11.65
N ALA A 107 0.20 -42.57 -12.34
CA ALA A 107 -0.01 -41.15 -12.25
C ALA A 107 -0.47 -40.73 -10.84
N LEU A 108 -1.42 -41.46 -10.24
CA LEU A 108 -1.88 -41.19 -8.89
C LEU A 108 -0.78 -41.37 -7.85
N LEU A 109 0.02 -42.43 -7.94
CA LEU A 109 1.13 -42.66 -7.02
C LEU A 109 2.19 -41.57 -7.15
N ALA A 110 2.58 -41.22 -8.38
CA ALA A 110 3.51 -40.11 -8.62
C ALA A 110 3.00 -38.81 -8.02
N TRP A 111 1.71 -38.50 -8.22
CA TRP A 111 1.06 -37.30 -7.68
C TRP A 111 1.04 -37.30 -6.14
N ILE A 112 0.66 -38.42 -5.50
CA ILE A 112 0.57 -38.55 -4.03
C ILE A 112 1.94 -38.27 -3.37
N PHE A 113 3.02 -38.79 -3.93
CA PHE A 113 4.35 -38.64 -3.33
C PHE A 113 5.07 -37.37 -3.75
N ALA A 114 4.89 -36.89 -4.98
CA ALA A 114 5.58 -35.67 -5.46
C ALA A 114 4.99 -34.38 -4.88
N THR A 115 3.66 -34.31 -4.69
CA THR A 115 2.97 -33.09 -4.26
C THR A 115 3.49 -32.52 -2.94
N PRO A 116 3.56 -33.28 -1.82
CA PRO A 116 4.02 -32.72 -0.55
C PRO A 116 5.48 -32.29 -0.59
N VAL A 117 6.32 -32.97 -1.37
CA VAL A 117 7.73 -32.62 -1.54
C VAL A 117 7.84 -31.28 -2.29
N LEU A 118 7.11 -31.11 -3.39
CA LEU A 118 7.11 -29.88 -4.17
C LEU A 118 6.50 -28.70 -3.41
N GLN A 119 5.43 -28.92 -2.62
CA GLN A 119 4.87 -27.91 -1.72
C GLN A 119 5.90 -27.46 -0.68
N TRP A 120 6.61 -28.40 -0.05
CA TRP A 120 7.66 -28.10 0.93
C TRP A 120 8.82 -27.31 0.32
N ILE A 121 9.28 -27.72 -0.87
CA ILE A 121 10.30 -26.97 -1.63
C ILE A 121 9.82 -25.56 -1.97
N ALA A 122 8.57 -25.41 -2.40
CA ALA A 122 8.00 -24.11 -2.73
C ALA A 122 7.88 -23.20 -1.50
N VAL A 123 7.52 -23.73 -0.34
CA VAL A 123 7.56 -22.99 0.93
C VAL A 123 8.98 -22.57 1.28
N TRP A 124 9.97 -23.45 1.15
CA TRP A 124 11.36 -23.14 1.41
C TRP A 124 11.90 -22.02 0.48
N ILE A 125 11.59 -22.11 -0.83
CA ILE A 125 11.93 -21.05 -1.79
C ILE A 125 11.22 -19.75 -1.40
N GLY A 126 9.90 -19.80 -1.10
CA GLY A 126 9.11 -18.65 -0.69
C GLY A 126 9.67 -17.97 0.55
N GLN A 127 10.06 -18.73 1.58
CA GLN A 127 10.71 -18.19 2.77
C GLN A 127 12.03 -17.47 2.42
N ARG A 128 12.85 -18.04 1.53
CA ARG A 128 14.09 -17.38 1.08
C ARG A 128 13.85 -16.10 0.30
N VAL A 129 12.83 -16.09 -0.57
CA VAL A 129 12.43 -14.90 -1.33
C VAL A 129 11.92 -13.81 -0.38
N VAL A 130 11.03 -14.16 0.55
CA VAL A 130 10.50 -13.22 1.56
C VAL A 130 11.63 -12.64 2.40
N ARG A 131 12.53 -13.47 2.93
CA ARG A 131 13.68 -13.00 3.73
C ARG A 131 14.60 -12.07 2.92
N ARG A 132 14.93 -12.42 1.66
CA ARG A 132 15.74 -11.56 0.79
C ARG A 132 15.06 -10.23 0.48
N TYR A 133 13.75 -10.23 0.29
CA TYR A 133 13.00 -9.02 0.05
C TYR A 133 12.96 -8.12 1.29
N SER A 134 12.67 -8.70 2.47
CA SER A 134 12.63 -7.98 3.76
C SER A 134 14.01 -7.47 4.19
N ALA A 135 15.09 -8.10 3.74
CA ALA A 135 16.46 -7.68 4.06
C ALA A 135 16.94 -6.46 3.24
N ARG A 136 16.20 -6.04 2.20
CA ARG A 136 16.56 -4.86 1.40
C ARG A 136 16.42 -3.58 2.24
N PRO A 137 17.41 -2.67 2.22
CA PRO A 137 17.35 -1.42 2.98
C PRO A 137 16.11 -0.58 2.64
N GLU A 138 15.68 -0.59 1.38
CA GLU A 138 14.49 0.10 0.88
C GLU A 138 13.17 -0.47 1.43
N ALA A 139 13.15 -1.77 1.77
CA ALA A 139 12.00 -2.46 2.34
C ALA A 139 11.92 -2.33 3.86
N ARG A 140 13.02 -1.94 4.52
CA ARG A 140 13.06 -1.73 5.98
C ARG A 140 12.34 -0.44 6.35
N ARG A 141 11.45 -0.54 7.34
CA ARG A 141 10.69 0.58 7.89
C ARG A 141 11.23 0.91 9.27
N SER A 142 11.75 2.14 9.43
CA SER A 142 12.21 2.62 10.72
C SER A 142 11.04 2.80 11.67
N ALA A 143 11.12 2.24 12.86
CA ALA A 143 10.11 2.31 13.91
C ALA A 143 10.65 2.90 15.19
N ILE A 144 9.83 3.72 15.85
CA ILE A 144 10.11 4.26 17.18
C ILE A 144 8.95 3.95 18.14
N ILE A 145 9.25 3.88 19.42
CA ILE A 145 8.26 3.67 20.48
C ILE A 145 8.13 4.94 21.30
N VAL A 146 6.89 5.34 21.61
CA VAL A 146 6.58 6.45 22.50
C VAL A 146 5.95 5.90 23.77
N GLY A 147 6.71 5.98 24.89
CA GLY A 147 6.38 5.41 26.16
C GLY A 147 7.22 4.16 26.48
N ALA A 148 8.13 4.28 27.44
CA ALA A 148 9.05 3.21 27.85
C ALA A 148 8.53 2.43 29.09
N GLY A 149 7.21 2.31 29.24
CA GLY A 149 6.59 1.48 30.27
C GLY A 149 6.68 -0.03 29.96
N PRO A 150 6.12 -0.91 30.84
CA PRO A 150 6.14 -2.36 30.63
C PRO A 150 5.57 -2.80 29.26
N LEU A 151 4.58 -2.07 28.77
CA LEU A 151 3.99 -2.31 27.44
C LEU A 151 4.96 -1.92 26.32
N GLY A 152 5.67 -0.78 26.46
CA GLY A 152 6.71 -0.37 25.52
C GLY A 152 7.84 -1.39 25.41
N VAL A 153 8.26 -1.99 26.54
CA VAL A 153 9.26 -3.07 26.58
C VAL A 153 8.79 -4.30 25.81
N LYS A 154 7.53 -4.71 25.98
CA LYS A 154 6.94 -5.85 25.22
C LYS A 154 6.91 -5.58 23.72
N VAL A 155 6.52 -4.36 23.33
CA VAL A 155 6.51 -3.95 21.91
C VAL A 155 7.94 -3.93 21.35
N ALA A 156 8.91 -3.39 22.09
CA ALA A 156 10.30 -3.37 21.66
C ALA A 156 10.86 -4.77 21.42
N ARG A 157 10.60 -5.71 22.34
CA ARG A 157 10.99 -7.12 22.16
C ARG A 157 10.31 -7.71 20.91
N ALA A 158 9.00 -7.52 20.77
CA ALA A 158 8.26 -8.01 19.60
C ALA A 158 8.80 -7.44 18.28
N LEU A 159 9.23 -6.18 18.24
CA LEU A 159 9.85 -5.57 17.07
C LEU A 159 11.23 -6.15 16.76
N VAL A 160 12.06 -6.36 17.78
CA VAL A 160 13.40 -6.97 17.62
C VAL A 160 13.31 -8.43 17.17
N ASP A 161 12.38 -9.19 17.78
CA ASP A 161 12.17 -10.60 17.43
C ASP A 161 11.54 -10.77 16.03
N SER A 162 10.98 -9.70 15.47
CA SER A 162 10.29 -9.66 14.17
C SER A 162 11.18 -9.16 13.02
N ASP A 163 12.47 -9.39 13.03
CA ASP A 163 13.41 -8.94 11.98
C ASP A 163 12.96 -9.38 10.56
N ASP A 164 12.20 -10.47 10.47
CA ASP A 164 11.55 -10.97 9.25
C ASP A 164 10.45 -10.02 8.69
N GLN A 165 9.97 -9.05 9.45
CA GLN A 165 8.92 -8.11 9.02
C GLN A 165 9.48 -6.86 8.35
N GLY A 166 10.81 -6.70 8.30
CA GLY A 166 11.47 -5.54 7.71
C GLY A 166 11.25 -4.25 8.52
N ILE A 167 10.99 -4.37 9.85
CA ILE A 167 10.89 -3.24 10.77
C ILE A 167 12.21 -3.08 11.49
N ASP A 168 12.80 -1.89 11.40
CA ASP A 168 14.02 -1.54 12.14
C ASP A 168 13.65 -0.67 13.35
N PHE A 169 13.73 -1.25 14.54
CA PHE A 169 13.48 -0.52 15.77
C PHE A 169 14.66 0.38 16.10
N VAL A 170 14.47 1.70 15.98
CA VAL A 170 15.52 2.71 16.16
C VAL A 170 15.75 3.03 17.65
N GLY A 171 14.69 3.26 18.41
CA GLY A 171 14.76 3.64 19.82
C GLY A 171 13.43 4.14 20.37
N TYR A 172 13.46 4.72 21.57
CA TYR A 172 12.23 5.14 22.24
C TYR A 172 12.27 6.59 22.75
N PHE A 173 11.08 7.15 22.95
CA PHE A 173 10.84 8.46 23.55
C PHE A 173 10.04 8.31 24.84
N ASP A 174 10.51 8.94 25.92
CA ASP A 174 9.80 8.99 27.21
C ASP A 174 10.23 10.26 27.97
N ASP A 175 9.29 10.92 28.66
CA ASP A 175 9.59 12.07 29.50
C ASP A 175 10.22 11.68 30.85
N ARG A 176 10.16 10.39 31.22
CA ARG A 176 10.72 9.88 32.46
C ARG A 176 12.25 9.71 32.35
N THR A 177 12.94 9.91 33.45
CA THR A 177 14.40 9.70 33.55
C THR A 177 14.77 8.21 33.53
N ASP A 178 16.00 7.91 33.11
CA ASP A 178 16.50 6.55 32.82
C ASP A 178 16.44 5.58 34.03
N ASP A 179 16.41 6.08 35.29
CA ASP A 179 16.35 5.23 36.49
C ASP A 179 15.07 4.37 36.61
N ARG A 180 14.04 4.64 35.83
CA ARG A 180 12.76 3.88 35.79
C ARG A 180 12.60 2.98 34.59
N VAL A 181 13.58 2.90 33.70
CA VAL A 181 13.49 2.23 32.38
C VAL A 181 14.53 1.10 32.26
N HIS A 182 14.81 0.38 33.34
CA HIS A 182 15.89 -0.63 33.42
C HIS A 182 15.81 -1.80 32.40
N GLU A 183 14.68 -2.04 31.72
CA GLU A 183 14.51 -3.22 30.85
C GLU A 183 14.68 -2.97 29.36
N LEU A 184 14.75 -1.71 28.89
CA LEU A 184 14.97 -1.37 27.47
C LEU A 184 16.45 -1.15 27.11
N ALA A 185 17.37 -1.66 27.91
CA ALA A 185 18.82 -1.45 27.79
C ALA A 185 19.46 -1.85 26.45
N THR A 186 18.70 -2.41 25.49
CA THR A 186 19.20 -2.80 24.17
C THR A 186 19.15 -1.67 23.11
N LYS A 187 18.42 -0.56 23.36
CA LYS A 187 18.34 0.59 22.44
C LYS A 187 18.27 1.91 23.21
N GLN A 188 18.78 2.96 22.56
CA GLN A 188 18.96 4.28 23.15
C GLN A 188 17.66 5.05 23.31
N ARG A 189 17.50 5.80 24.40
CA ARG A 189 16.52 6.86 24.54
C ARG A 189 16.84 7.97 23.56
N LEU A 190 15.88 8.36 22.74
CA LEU A 190 16.07 9.36 21.68
C LEU A 190 15.66 10.77 22.12
N GLY A 191 14.83 10.90 23.16
CA GLY A 191 14.38 12.19 23.68
C GLY A 191 13.08 12.11 24.49
N GLY A 192 12.48 13.26 24.75
CA GLY A 192 11.15 13.40 25.35
C GLY A 192 10.02 13.40 24.30
N LEU A 193 8.77 13.44 24.78
CA LEU A 193 7.59 13.41 23.90
C LEU A 193 7.55 14.60 22.93
N LYS A 194 8.06 15.76 23.32
CA LYS A 194 8.10 16.97 22.49
C LYS A 194 9.04 16.85 21.28
N ASP A 195 10.04 15.98 21.38
CA ASP A 195 11.05 15.82 20.35
C ASP A 195 10.62 14.84 19.24
N VAL A 196 9.53 14.08 19.45
CA VAL A 196 9.07 13.00 18.56
C VAL A 196 8.81 13.49 17.14
N ALA A 197 8.05 14.57 17.00
CA ALA A 197 7.66 15.07 15.67
C ALA A 197 8.86 15.60 14.88
N GLU A 198 9.81 16.25 15.56
CA GLU A 198 11.03 16.74 14.94
C GLU A 198 11.94 15.59 14.52
N TYR A 199 12.11 14.60 15.38
CA TYR A 199 12.90 13.41 15.08
C TYR A 199 12.35 12.64 13.88
N ILE A 200 11.01 12.47 13.79
CA ILE A 200 10.35 11.82 12.64
C ILE A 200 10.69 12.56 11.34
N ARG A 201 10.65 13.89 11.35
CA ARG A 201 10.94 14.72 10.17
C ARG A 201 12.41 14.61 9.72
N GLN A 202 13.33 14.64 10.69
CA GLN A 202 14.77 14.62 10.40
C GLN A 202 15.26 13.24 9.93
N HIS A 203 14.72 12.16 10.49
CA HIS A 203 15.21 10.81 10.25
C HIS A 203 14.29 9.95 9.36
N GLY A 204 13.18 10.52 8.86
CA GLY A 204 12.26 9.80 7.97
C GLY A 204 11.64 8.55 8.61
N VAL A 205 11.31 8.64 9.91
CA VAL A 205 10.68 7.51 10.63
C VAL A 205 9.33 7.18 10.00
N ARG A 206 9.10 5.89 9.72
CA ARG A 206 7.88 5.43 9.04
C ARG A 206 6.80 4.91 9.99
N GLU A 207 7.18 4.35 11.13
CA GLU A 207 6.23 3.75 12.07
C GLU A 207 6.45 4.27 13.50
N VAL A 208 5.38 4.63 14.19
CA VAL A 208 5.40 5.13 15.57
C VAL A 208 4.43 4.33 16.42
N PHE A 209 4.92 3.65 17.42
CA PHE A 209 4.13 2.86 18.37
C PHE A 209 3.92 3.62 19.66
N ILE A 210 2.69 4.04 19.92
CA ILE A 210 2.31 4.77 21.13
C ILE A 210 1.86 3.75 22.17
N THR A 211 2.65 3.61 23.26
CA THR A 211 2.42 2.69 24.36
C THR A 211 2.12 3.40 25.68
N LEU A 212 1.71 4.69 25.58
CA LEU A 212 1.33 5.48 26.72
C LEU A 212 0.00 4.98 27.32
N PRO A 213 -0.15 4.96 28.65
CA PRO A 213 -1.43 4.58 29.29
C PRO A 213 -2.57 5.51 28.87
N LEU A 214 -3.78 4.96 28.73
CA LEU A 214 -4.98 5.75 28.38
C LEU A 214 -5.27 6.89 29.36
N GLY A 215 -4.86 6.75 30.64
CA GLY A 215 -4.92 7.85 31.63
C GLY A 215 -4.08 9.08 31.26
N SER A 216 -3.21 8.99 30.28
CA SER A 216 -2.40 10.10 29.74
C SER A 216 -3.04 10.79 28.53
N GLN A 217 -4.37 10.74 28.39
CA GLN A 217 -5.11 11.29 27.24
C GLN A 217 -4.68 12.69 26.78
N PRO A 218 -4.46 13.70 27.63
CA PRO A 218 -4.01 15.02 27.17
C PRO A 218 -2.69 14.97 26.41
N ARG A 219 -1.73 14.19 26.91
CA ARG A 219 -0.39 14.03 26.27
C ARG A 219 -0.48 13.25 24.96
N ILE A 220 -1.35 12.24 24.89
CA ILE A 220 -1.57 11.47 23.67
C ILE A 220 -2.19 12.37 22.58
N VAL A 221 -3.17 13.22 22.94
CA VAL A 221 -3.81 14.16 22.00
C VAL A 221 -2.79 15.18 21.50
N GLU A 222 -1.99 15.76 22.39
CA GLU A 222 -0.93 16.69 22.01
C GLU A 222 0.11 16.03 21.08
N LEU A 223 0.55 14.83 21.40
CA LEU A 223 1.45 14.04 20.55
C LEU A 223 0.82 13.76 19.17
N LEU A 224 -0.44 13.33 19.14
CA LEU A 224 -1.15 13.07 17.89
C LEU A 224 -1.26 14.33 17.02
N GLU A 225 -1.53 15.49 17.63
CA GLU A 225 -1.56 16.77 16.91
C GLU A 225 -0.19 17.13 16.31
N GLN A 226 0.89 16.91 17.05
CA GLN A 226 2.25 17.18 16.58
C GLN A 226 2.67 16.24 15.45
N VAL A 227 2.34 14.94 15.56
CA VAL A 227 2.75 13.92 14.58
C VAL A 227 1.84 13.90 13.35
N GLN A 228 0.60 14.43 13.40
CA GLN A 228 -0.26 14.61 12.24
C GLN A 228 0.37 15.44 11.11
N GLY A 229 1.36 16.29 11.43
CA GLY A 229 2.18 17.02 10.45
C GLY A 229 3.30 16.19 9.80
N THR A 230 3.34 14.88 9.99
CA THR A 230 4.34 13.96 9.43
C THR A 230 3.67 12.88 8.57
N THR A 231 4.47 12.10 7.84
CA THR A 231 3.99 10.97 7.02
C THR A 231 4.05 9.63 7.76
N ALA A 232 4.49 9.61 9.01
CA ALA A 232 4.62 8.40 9.80
C ALA A 232 3.26 7.71 10.04
N SER A 233 3.26 6.38 10.04
CA SER A 233 2.10 5.57 10.47
C SER A 233 2.07 5.49 11.98
N LEU A 234 0.94 5.83 12.59
CA LEU A 234 0.77 5.83 14.03
C LEU A 234 -0.02 4.61 14.48
N TYR A 235 0.57 3.86 15.39
CA TYR A 235 -0.03 2.69 16.01
C TYR A 235 -0.22 2.97 17.50
N PHE A 236 -1.43 2.93 17.97
CA PHE A 236 -1.70 2.94 19.38
C PHE A 236 -1.77 1.50 19.89
N VAL A 237 -0.93 1.18 20.87
CA VAL A 237 -0.91 -0.12 21.53
C VAL A 237 -1.71 0.00 22.83
N PRO A 238 -2.97 -0.47 22.86
CA PRO A 238 -3.78 -0.37 24.06
C PRO A 238 -3.29 -1.36 25.10
N ASP A 239 -3.30 -0.93 26.37
CA ASP A 239 -3.20 -1.85 27.49
C ASP A 239 -4.59 -2.48 27.69
N VAL A 240 -4.79 -3.63 27.01
CA VAL A 240 -6.10 -4.29 26.94
C VAL A 240 -6.49 -5.06 28.19
N PHE A 241 -5.72 -5.03 29.25
CA PHE A 241 -6.09 -5.62 30.53
C PHE A 241 -7.19 -4.81 31.22
N GLY A 242 -8.35 -4.65 30.57
CA GLY A 242 -9.54 -3.99 31.13
C GLY A 242 -10.49 -3.29 30.16
N ILE A 243 -10.23 -3.28 28.86
CA ILE A 243 -11.11 -2.59 27.90
C ILE A 243 -11.57 -3.51 26.79
N SER A 244 -12.90 -3.67 26.65
CA SER A 244 -13.51 -4.30 25.48
C SER A 244 -13.35 -3.39 24.27
N ILE A 245 -12.39 -3.64 23.40
CA ILE A 245 -12.26 -2.94 22.12
C ILE A 245 -13.21 -3.60 21.13
N ILE A 246 -14.32 -2.94 20.82
CA ILE A 246 -15.36 -3.49 19.95
C ILE A 246 -15.13 -3.15 18.47
N GLN A 247 -14.33 -2.12 18.14
CA GLN A 247 -14.10 -1.69 16.76
C GLN A 247 -12.76 -0.95 16.62
N GLY A 248 -11.78 -1.60 16.03
CA GLY A 248 -10.49 -1.03 15.63
C GLY A 248 -9.79 -1.97 14.66
N ARG A 249 -8.86 -1.48 13.83
CA ARG A 249 -7.99 -2.37 13.05
C ARG A 249 -6.97 -2.94 14.01
N LEU A 250 -7.27 -4.09 14.56
CA LEU A 250 -6.38 -4.81 15.45
C LEU A 250 -5.43 -5.64 14.59
N GLN A 251 -4.14 -5.41 14.76
CA GLN A 251 -3.09 -6.27 14.24
C GLN A 251 -2.45 -6.99 15.41
N ASP A 252 -2.17 -8.26 15.25
CA ASP A 252 -1.34 -9.00 16.18
C ASP A 252 0.13 -8.89 15.73
N MET A 253 0.97 -8.35 16.59
CA MET A 253 2.40 -8.31 16.40
C MET A 253 3.04 -9.22 17.46
N ASN A 254 3.25 -10.49 17.13
CA ASN A 254 3.83 -11.49 18.01
C ASN A 254 3.17 -11.53 19.41
N GLY A 255 1.82 -11.58 19.45
CA GLY A 255 1.04 -11.61 20.68
C GLY A 255 0.78 -10.24 21.32
N VAL A 256 1.21 -9.14 20.68
CA VAL A 256 0.89 -7.78 21.14
C VAL A 256 -0.19 -7.18 20.22
N PRO A 257 -1.39 -6.86 20.77
CA PRO A 257 -2.43 -6.22 19.97
C PRO A 257 -2.06 -4.77 19.67
N VAL A 258 -2.04 -4.40 18.40
CA VAL A 258 -1.70 -3.06 17.90
C VAL A 258 -2.90 -2.50 17.15
N VAL A 259 -3.26 -1.25 17.46
CA VAL A 259 -4.35 -0.54 16.77
C VAL A 259 -3.77 0.53 15.85
N GLY A 260 -3.97 0.37 14.55
CA GLY A 260 -3.60 1.36 13.56
C GLY A 260 -4.55 2.57 13.64
N ILE A 261 -4.01 3.77 13.91
CA ILE A 261 -4.79 5.02 14.03
C ILE A 261 -4.77 5.80 12.73
N CYS A 262 -3.63 5.84 12.04
CA CYS A 262 -3.42 6.59 10.81
C CYS A 262 -2.51 5.81 9.86
N GLU A 263 -3.09 4.94 9.04
CA GLU A 263 -2.38 4.12 8.07
C GLU A 263 -2.66 4.55 6.62
N THR A 264 -1.78 4.15 5.69
CA THR A 264 -2.08 4.19 4.26
C THR A 264 -3.06 3.06 3.91
N PRO A 265 -4.06 3.29 3.02
CA PRO A 265 -4.92 2.20 2.53
C PRO A 265 -4.15 1.20 1.64
N PHE A 266 -2.97 1.60 1.15
CA PHE A 266 -2.16 0.82 0.21
C PHE A 266 -1.13 -0.02 0.93
N THR A 267 -1.59 -1.10 1.55
CA THR A 267 -0.74 -2.11 2.20
C THR A 267 -1.10 -3.50 1.69
N GLY A 268 -0.10 -4.37 1.53
CA GLY A 268 -0.30 -5.75 1.14
C GLY A 268 -0.98 -5.93 -0.22
N THR A 269 -2.09 -6.64 -0.24
CA THR A 269 -2.87 -6.92 -1.47
C THR A 269 -3.45 -5.68 -2.12
N ASN A 270 -3.84 -4.68 -1.33
CA ASN A 270 -4.38 -3.42 -1.83
C ASN A 270 -3.35 -2.61 -2.62
N GLU A 271 -2.11 -2.57 -2.15
CA GLU A 271 -1.00 -1.93 -2.86
C GLU A 271 -0.72 -2.62 -4.20
N LEU A 272 -0.67 -3.95 -4.19
CA LEU A 272 -0.47 -4.73 -5.41
C LEU A 272 -1.62 -4.53 -6.40
N ALA A 273 -2.87 -4.64 -5.94
CA ALA A 273 -4.05 -4.43 -6.76
C ALA A 273 -4.08 -3.02 -7.37
N LYS A 274 -3.79 -2.00 -6.55
CA LYS A 274 -3.65 -0.61 -6.99
C LYS A 274 -2.56 -0.45 -8.04
N ARG A 275 -1.39 -1.04 -7.83
CA ARG A 275 -0.26 -0.94 -8.75
C ARG A 275 -0.54 -1.63 -10.08
N ILE A 276 -1.13 -2.83 -10.06
CA ILE A 276 -1.51 -3.57 -11.28
C ILE A 276 -2.56 -2.77 -12.05
N SER A 277 -3.61 -2.27 -11.39
CA SER A 277 -4.65 -1.47 -12.04
C SER A 277 -4.07 -0.19 -12.67
N ASP A 278 -3.18 0.51 -11.98
CA ASP A 278 -2.50 1.70 -12.50
C ASP A 278 -1.66 1.38 -13.75
N ILE A 279 -0.89 0.28 -13.75
CA ILE A 279 -0.07 -0.13 -14.90
C ILE A 279 -0.97 -0.50 -16.09
N VAL A 280 -1.97 -1.36 -15.87
CA VAL A 280 -2.84 -1.85 -16.94
C VAL A 280 -3.62 -0.70 -17.56
N LEU A 281 -4.29 0.11 -16.74
CA LEU A 281 -5.08 1.23 -17.23
C LEU A 281 -4.21 2.31 -17.88
N ALA A 282 -3.07 2.67 -17.30
CA ALA A 282 -2.17 3.66 -17.88
C ALA A 282 -1.61 3.18 -19.23
N SER A 283 -1.28 1.89 -19.37
CA SER A 283 -0.81 1.32 -20.65
C SER A 283 -1.88 1.38 -21.71
N ILE A 284 -3.10 0.96 -21.40
CA ILE A 284 -4.25 1.03 -22.32
C ILE A 284 -4.51 2.49 -22.75
N ILE A 285 -4.56 3.40 -21.78
CA ILE A 285 -4.80 4.82 -22.05
C ILE A 285 -3.69 5.39 -22.94
N LEU A 286 -2.40 5.14 -22.63
CA LEU A 286 -1.28 5.64 -23.44
C LEU A 286 -1.32 5.14 -24.88
N VAL A 287 -1.69 3.89 -25.12
CA VAL A 287 -1.87 3.35 -26.48
C VAL A 287 -2.98 4.11 -27.19
N LEU A 288 -4.13 4.29 -26.55
CA LEU A 288 -5.29 4.98 -27.14
C LEU A 288 -5.01 6.46 -27.45
N ILE A 289 -4.32 7.18 -26.54
CA ILE A 289 -4.03 8.61 -26.70
C ILE A 289 -2.73 8.88 -27.47
N SER A 290 -1.96 7.87 -27.88
CA SER A 290 -0.66 8.05 -28.54
C SER A 290 -0.71 8.95 -29.80
N PRO A 291 -1.72 8.87 -30.68
CA PRO A 291 -1.83 9.81 -31.79
C PRO A 291 -2.06 11.26 -31.34
N VAL A 292 -2.86 11.45 -30.28
CA VAL A 292 -3.14 12.75 -29.69
C VAL A 292 -1.87 13.33 -29.06
N LEU A 293 -1.10 12.51 -28.33
CA LEU A 293 0.19 12.93 -27.77
C LEU A 293 1.16 13.42 -28.85
N LEU A 294 1.22 12.74 -29.99
CA LEU A 294 2.06 13.14 -31.11
C LEU A 294 1.64 14.50 -31.68
N VAL A 295 0.35 14.68 -31.94
CA VAL A 295 -0.20 15.95 -32.45
C VAL A 295 0.07 17.10 -31.47
N LEU A 296 -0.15 16.88 -30.17
CA LEU A 296 0.12 17.88 -29.14
C LEU A 296 1.62 18.20 -29.05
N ALA A 297 2.49 17.20 -29.17
CA ALA A 297 3.94 17.40 -29.15
C ALA A 297 4.41 18.30 -30.30
N ILE A 298 3.86 18.06 -31.52
CA ILE A 298 4.13 18.91 -32.69
C ILE A 298 3.59 20.32 -32.45
N GLY A 299 2.34 20.47 -31.98
CA GLY A 299 1.73 21.76 -31.69
C GLY A 299 2.54 22.59 -30.66
N VAL A 300 3.00 21.96 -29.57
CA VAL A 300 3.86 22.60 -28.58
C VAL A 300 5.19 23.04 -29.19
N LYS A 301 5.80 22.22 -30.05
CA LYS A 301 7.09 22.53 -30.70
C LYS A 301 6.97 23.70 -31.65
N LEU A 302 5.85 23.81 -32.36
CA LEU A 302 5.57 24.91 -33.29
C LEU A 302 5.16 26.20 -32.57
N SER A 303 4.57 26.12 -31.38
CA SER A 303 4.06 27.27 -30.64
C SER A 303 5.13 28.12 -29.96
N SER A 304 6.27 27.51 -29.59
CA SER A 304 7.40 28.24 -28.96
C SER A 304 8.69 27.41 -28.99
N PRO A 305 9.89 28.08 -29.01
CA PRO A 305 11.17 27.37 -28.96
C PRO A 305 11.41 26.71 -27.62
N GLY A 306 12.08 25.52 -27.61
CA GLY A 306 12.45 24.78 -26.39
C GLY A 306 11.94 23.33 -26.32
N PRO A 307 12.06 22.65 -25.18
CA PRO A 307 11.64 21.24 -25.00
C PRO A 307 10.12 21.13 -25.04
N VAL A 308 9.61 20.01 -25.59
CA VAL A 308 8.17 19.71 -25.66
C VAL A 308 7.61 19.41 -24.27
N ILE A 309 8.38 18.66 -23.48
CA ILE A 309 7.99 18.25 -22.14
C ILE A 309 8.61 19.18 -21.10
N PHE A 310 7.77 19.74 -20.27
CA PHE A 310 8.13 20.43 -19.05
C PHE A 310 8.21 19.47 -17.89
N LYS A 311 9.29 19.53 -17.11
CA LYS A 311 9.56 18.73 -15.94
C LYS A 311 9.36 19.60 -14.71
N GLN A 312 8.37 19.28 -13.88
CA GLN A 312 8.05 20.04 -12.68
C GLN A 312 8.29 19.23 -11.42
N ARG A 313 9.00 19.80 -10.44
CA ARG A 313 9.23 19.17 -9.14
C ARG A 313 7.97 19.28 -8.28
N ARG A 314 7.54 18.17 -7.70
CA ARG A 314 6.36 18.04 -6.85
C ARG A 314 6.65 17.05 -5.72
N ASN A 315 5.87 17.09 -4.63
CA ASN A 315 5.97 16.08 -3.60
C ASN A 315 5.10 14.87 -3.99
N GLY A 316 5.69 13.70 -3.86
CA GLY A 316 5.07 12.38 -4.10
C GLY A 316 4.75 11.65 -2.81
N LEU A 317 4.87 10.31 -2.87
CA LEU A 317 4.72 9.42 -1.73
C LEU A 317 5.73 9.80 -0.63
N ASP A 318 5.27 9.74 0.63
CA ASP A 318 6.05 10.07 1.83
C ASP A 318 6.70 11.46 1.82
N GLY A 319 6.18 12.37 0.96
CA GLY A 319 6.74 13.71 0.78
C GLY A 319 8.00 13.78 -0.08
N GLU A 320 8.45 12.67 -0.64
CA GLU A 320 9.61 12.61 -1.52
C GLU A 320 9.41 13.48 -2.79
N GLU A 321 10.47 14.13 -3.24
CA GLU A 321 10.41 14.93 -4.45
C GLU A 321 10.35 14.06 -5.69
N ILE A 322 9.32 14.26 -6.52
CA ILE A 322 9.15 13.59 -7.80
C ILE A 322 9.13 14.61 -8.96
N THR A 323 9.55 14.15 -10.12
CA THR A 323 9.46 14.93 -11.36
C THR A 323 8.18 14.57 -12.11
N VAL A 324 7.26 15.52 -12.23
CA VAL A 324 6.00 15.39 -12.96
C VAL A 324 6.16 15.91 -14.39
N TYR A 325 5.71 15.14 -15.38
CA TYR A 325 5.79 15.49 -16.80
C TYR A 325 4.52 16.19 -17.27
N LYS A 326 4.68 17.30 -17.99
CA LYS A 326 3.60 18.04 -18.64
C LYS A 326 4.04 18.51 -20.02
N PHE A 327 3.10 18.76 -20.90
CA PHE A 327 3.41 19.55 -22.10
C PHE A 327 3.72 20.99 -21.71
N ARG A 328 4.72 21.57 -22.37
CA ARG A 328 5.04 22.97 -22.16
C ARG A 328 3.91 23.85 -22.69
N SER A 329 3.35 24.68 -21.83
CA SER A 329 2.26 25.62 -22.14
C SER A 329 2.63 27.08 -21.97
N MET A 330 3.86 27.35 -21.50
CA MET A 330 4.37 28.69 -21.22
C MET A 330 5.76 28.87 -21.83
N THR A 331 6.12 30.13 -22.19
CA THR A 331 7.41 30.48 -22.76
C THR A 331 8.53 30.47 -21.72
N ALA A 332 8.25 30.89 -20.50
CA ALA A 332 9.17 30.81 -19.36
C ALA A 332 8.57 29.94 -18.27
N GLN A 333 9.38 29.07 -17.66
CA GLN A 333 8.93 28.11 -16.66
C GLN A 333 9.91 28.08 -15.50
N ASP A 334 9.43 28.46 -14.31
CA ASP A 334 10.22 28.47 -13.09
C ASP A 334 10.13 27.13 -12.37
N ASN A 335 11.31 26.56 -12.08
CA ASN A 335 11.52 25.45 -11.16
C ASN A 335 12.34 25.88 -9.92
N GLY A 336 12.43 27.20 -9.68
CA GLY A 336 13.18 27.77 -8.57
C GLY A 336 12.53 27.57 -7.21
N PRO A 337 13.19 28.04 -6.14
CA PRO A 337 12.65 27.96 -4.77
C PRO A 337 11.36 28.79 -4.58
N VAL A 338 11.12 29.76 -5.43
CA VAL A 338 9.88 30.56 -5.46
C VAL A 338 9.14 30.27 -6.76
N VAL A 339 8.11 29.43 -6.68
CA VAL A 339 7.24 29.10 -7.83
C VAL A 339 6.07 30.06 -7.86
N ARG A 340 6.07 31.00 -8.82
CA ARG A 340 4.93 31.91 -9.01
C ARG A 340 3.77 31.16 -9.66
N GLN A 341 2.66 31.03 -8.95
CA GLN A 341 1.46 30.39 -9.48
C GLN A 341 0.97 31.14 -10.72
N ALA A 342 0.62 30.39 -11.77
CA ALA A 342 0.09 31.00 -12.99
C ALA A 342 -1.33 31.51 -12.72
N THR A 343 -1.55 32.79 -13.00
CA THR A 343 -2.86 33.45 -12.85
C THR A 343 -3.65 33.38 -14.15
N LYS A 344 -4.96 33.72 -14.05
CA LYS A 344 -5.83 33.86 -15.22
C LYS A 344 -5.29 35.00 -16.10
N ASN A 345 -5.01 34.71 -17.39
CA ASN A 345 -4.38 35.65 -18.36
C ASN A 345 -2.88 35.93 -18.11
N ASP A 346 -2.14 34.99 -17.56
CA ASP A 346 -0.68 35.13 -17.40
C ASP A 346 0.01 35.32 -18.77
N PRO A 347 0.79 36.40 -18.94
CA PRO A 347 1.44 36.75 -20.26
C PRO A 347 2.45 35.68 -20.73
N ARG A 348 2.88 34.79 -19.86
CA ARG A 348 3.82 33.73 -20.21
C ARG A 348 3.13 32.58 -20.99
N ILE A 349 1.80 32.50 -20.96
CA ILE A 349 1.02 31.40 -21.58
C ILE A 349 0.94 31.63 -23.09
N THR A 350 1.38 30.65 -23.89
CA THR A 350 1.21 30.67 -25.35
C THR A 350 -0.25 30.48 -25.76
N PRO A 351 -0.70 30.94 -26.94
CA PRO A 351 -2.08 30.70 -27.39
C PRO A 351 -2.44 29.20 -27.43
N PHE A 352 -1.54 28.36 -27.94
CA PHE A 352 -1.71 26.90 -27.94
C PHE A 352 -1.63 26.35 -26.49
N GLY A 353 -0.76 26.92 -25.65
CA GLY A 353 -0.68 26.60 -24.24
C GLY A 353 -1.98 26.88 -23.48
N ALA A 354 -2.66 27.98 -23.79
CA ALA A 354 -3.97 28.30 -23.20
C ALA A 354 -5.03 27.24 -23.57
N PHE A 355 -5.03 26.78 -24.83
CA PHE A 355 -5.92 25.70 -25.28
C PHE A 355 -5.66 24.39 -24.53
N ILE A 356 -4.41 23.89 -24.50
CA ILE A 356 -4.09 22.62 -23.83
C ILE A 356 -4.30 22.65 -22.32
N ARG A 357 -4.11 23.82 -21.67
CA ARG A 357 -4.41 23.99 -20.24
C ARG A 357 -5.90 24.00 -19.93
N ARG A 358 -6.70 24.69 -20.72
CA ARG A 358 -8.15 24.72 -20.58
C ARG A 358 -8.77 23.33 -20.70
N THR A 359 -8.25 22.50 -21.61
CA THR A 359 -8.70 21.13 -21.87
C THR A 359 -7.97 20.10 -21.01
N SER A 360 -6.98 20.51 -20.17
CA SER A 360 -6.10 19.64 -19.40
C SER A 360 -5.30 18.63 -20.22
N LEU A 361 -5.16 18.84 -21.51
CA LEU A 361 -4.32 18.02 -22.39
C LEU A 361 -2.82 18.18 -22.07
N ASP A 362 -2.44 19.29 -21.43
CA ASP A 362 -1.06 19.49 -20.96
C ASP A 362 -0.64 18.46 -19.90
N GLU A 363 -1.57 17.82 -19.21
CA GLU A 363 -1.29 16.85 -18.15
C GLU A 363 -1.18 15.40 -18.64
N LEU A 364 -1.50 15.11 -19.93
CA LEU A 364 -1.45 13.74 -20.46
C LEU A 364 -0.09 13.03 -20.33
N PRO A 365 1.08 13.71 -20.41
CA PRO A 365 2.37 13.06 -20.17
C PRO A 365 2.53 12.46 -18.77
N GLN A 366 1.67 12.81 -17.80
CA GLN A 366 1.72 12.23 -16.45
C GLN A 366 1.43 10.72 -16.43
N PHE A 367 0.78 10.15 -17.46
CA PHE A 367 0.61 8.70 -17.56
C PHE A 367 1.96 7.96 -17.65
N PHE A 368 3.00 8.58 -18.18
CA PHE A 368 4.37 8.03 -18.09
C PHE A 368 4.88 8.00 -16.64
N ASN A 369 4.53 9.01 -15.82
CA ASN A 369 4.88 9.00 -14.39
C ASN A 369 4.16 7.86 -13.65
N VAL A 370 2.93 7.51 -14.07
CA VAL A 370 2.19 6.36 -13.51
C VAL A 370 2.91 5.06 -13.83
N LEU A 371 3.32 4.84 -15.09
CA LEU A 371 4.09 3.64 -15.46
C LEU A 371 5.41 3.54 -14.71
N GLN A 372 6.11 4.67 -14.51
CA GLN A 372 7.34 4.75 -13.73
C GLN A 372 7.12 4.49 -12.23
N GLY A 373 5.88 4.46 -11.76
CA GLY A 373 5.55 4.25 -10.34
C GLY A 373 5.66 5.47 -9.45
N ARG A 374 5.94 6.66 -10.02
CA ARG A 374 6.03 7.93 -9.29
C ARG A 374 4.67 8.53 -8.97
N MET A 375 3.67 8.22 -9.78
CA MET A 375 2.29 8.67 -9.64
C MET A 375 1.31 7.50 -9.77
N SER A 376 0.07 7.75 -9.48
CA SER A 376 -1.10 6.89 -9.72
C SER A 376 -2.06 7.58 -10.68
N ILE A 377 -2.97 6.84 -11.31
CA ILE A 377 -4.07 7.45 -12.08
C ILE A 377 -4.98 8.23 -11.12
N VAL A 378 -5.39 7.60 -10.02
CA VAL A 378 -6.27 8.20 -9.00
C VAL A 378 -5.53 8.37 -7.69
N GLY A 379 -5.57 9.58 -7.14
CA GLY A 379 -4.95 9.93 -5.86
C GLY A 379 -5.03 11.44 -5.57
N PRO A 380 -4.54 11.90 -4.43
CA PRO A 380 -4.43 13.33 -4.11
C PRO A 380 -3.61 14.09 -5.17
N ARG A 381 -4.09 15.28 -5.55
CA ARG A 381 -3.35 16.09 -6.54
C ARG A 381 -2.01 16.57 -5.98
N PRO A 382 -0.87 16.41 -6.69
CA PRO A 382 0.43 16.85 -6.20
C PRO A 382 0.55 18.38 -6.19
N HIS A 383 0.96 18.95 -5.06
CA HIS A 383 1.20 20.39 -4.93
C HIS A 383 2.68 20.74 -5.19
N ALA A 384 2.96 22.01 -5.45
CA ALA A 384 4.33 22.50 -5.57
C ALA A 384 5.03 22.42 -4.21
N VAL A 385 6.32 22.04 -4.22
CA VAL A 385 7.13 21.89 -3.00
C VAL A 385 7.09 23.16 -2.14
N ALA A 386 7.17 24.34 -2.76
CA ALA A 386 7.14 25.63 -2.06
C ALA A 386 5.85 25.90 -1.25
N HIS A 387 4.71 25.35 -1.66
CA HIS A 387 3.44 25.54 -0.97
C HIS A 387 3.20 24.54 0.15
N ASN A 388 3.88 23.40 0.15
CA ASN A 388 3.67 22.35 1.15
C ASN A 388 4.07 22.80 2.55
N GLU A 389 5.16 23.54 2.71
CA GLU A 389 5.63 24.02 4.02
C GLU A 389 4.67 25.05 4.63
N GLU A 390 4.03 25.87 3.79
CA GLU A 390 3.01 26.82 4.22
C GLU A 390 1.74 26.11 4.70
N TYR A 391 1.16 25.24 3.86
CA TYR A 391 -0.09 24.56 4.19
C TYR A 391 0.05 23.51 5.31
N ARG A 392 1.22 22.90 5.47
CA ARG A 392 1.53 22.00 6.57
C ARG A 392 1.36 22.65 7.93
N ARG A 393 1.69 23.96 8.05
CA ARG A 393 1.54 24.73 9.29
C ARG A 393 0.10 25.19 9.53
N LEU A 394 -0.66 25.40 8.47
CA LEU A 394 -1.99 26.01 8.53
C LEU A 394 -3.13 24.97 8.57
N ILE A 395 -2.92 23.78 8.00
CA ILE A 395 -4.00 22.78 7.83
C ILE A 395 -3.63 21.50 8.58
N LYS A 396 -4.48 21.13 9.55
CA LYS A 396 -4.33 19.88 10.29
C LYS A 396 -4.37 18.67 9.35
N ALA A 397 -3.48 17.69 9.60
CA ALA A 397 -3.36 16.46 8.81
C ALA A 397 -3.05 16.66 7.31
N TYR A 398 -2.56 17.84 6.90
CA TYR A 398 -2.17 18.12 5.51
C TYR A 398 -1.20 17.07 4.96
N MET A 399 -0.22 16.66 5.75
CA MET A 399 0.83 15.69 5.33
C MET A 399 0.31 14.26 5.16
N VAL A 400 -0.82 13.90 5.76
CA VAL A 400 -1.41 12.56 5.64
C VAL A 400 -1.76 12.21 4.20
N ARG A 401 -2.09 13.19 3.36
CA ARG A 401 -2.34 13.02 1.93
C ARG A 401 -1.13 12.49 1.15
N HIS A 402 0.09 12.66 1.67
CA HIS A 402 1.33 12.17 1.05
C HIS A 402 1.66 10.71 1.42
N LYS A 403 0.83 10.05 2.25
CA LYS A 403 0.94 8.62 2.50
C LYS A 403 0.56 7.73 1.31
N VAL A 404 0.15 8.36 0.21
CA VAL A 404 -0.20 7.68 -1.05
C VAL A 404 0.44 8.42 -2.21
N LYS A 405 0.63 7.71 -3.33
CA LYS A 405 1.13 8.34 -4.56
C LYS A 405 0.15 9.39 -5.05
N PRO A 406 0.62 10.55 -5.51
CA PRO A 406 -0.25 11.57 -6.07
C PRO A 406 -0.91 11.07 -7.37
N GLY A 407 -2.15 11.50 -7.59
CA GLY A 407 -2.95 11.12 -8.75
C GLY A 407 -2.94 12.15 -9.89
N ILE A 408 -3.20 11.70 -11.12
CA ILE A 408 -3.55 12.56 -12.25
C ILE A 408 -4.93 13.17 -11.98
N THR A 409 -5.87 12.33 -11.50
CA THR A 409 -7.19 12.75 -11.00
C THR A 409 -7.38 12.27 -9.56
N GLY A 410 -8.43 12.77 -8.88
CA GLY A 410 -8.69 12.42 -7.49
C GLY A 410 -10.08 12.81 -7.02
N TRP A 411 -10.45 12.30 -5.84
CA TRP A 411 -11.78 12.50 -5.26
C TRP A 411 -12.14 13.97 -5.08
N ALA A 412 -11.21 14.79 -4.61
CA ALA A 412 -11.39 16.23 -4.50
C ALA A 412 -11.69 16.89 -5.86
N GLN A 413 -10.98 16.47 -6.93
CA GLN A 413 -11.14 17.06 -8.25
C GLN A 413 -12.51 16.77 -8.86
N VAL A 414 -13.04 15.56 -8.71
CA VAL A 414 -14.36 15.16 -9.24
C VAL A 414 -15.52 15.68 -8.42
N ASN A 415 -15.27 16.18 -7.21
CA ASN A 415 -16.27 16.83 -6.33
C ASN A 415 -16.15 18.37 -6.34
N GLY A 416 -15.59 18.97 -7.40
CA GLY A 416 -15.61 20.42 -7.61
C GLY A 416 -14.42 21.18 -7.02
N HIS A 417 -13.48 20.53 -6.31
CA HIS A 417 -12.27 21.15 -5.76
C HIS A 417 -11.10 21.09 -6.73
N ARG A 418 -11.37 21.36 -8.03
CA ARG A 418 -10.39 21.50 -9.10
C ARG A 418 -10.10 22.98 -9.32
N GLY A 419 -8.84 23.37 -9.56
CA GLY A 419 -8.47 24.74 -9.88
C GLY A 419 -7.56 25.38 -8.85
N GLU A 420 -7.54 26.71 -8.83
CA GLU A 420 -6.72 27.51 -7.93
C GLU A 420 -7.20 27.40 -6.49
N THR A 421 -6.26 27.27 -5.55
CA THR A 421 -6.51 27.31 -4.12
C THR A 421 -5.95 28.62 -3.57
N ASP A 422 -6.70 29.66 -3.81
CA ASP A 422 -6.38 31.05 -3.45
C ASP A 422 -6.69 31.35 -1.97
N THR A 423 -7.47 30.49 -1.29
CA THR A 423 -7.79 30.63 0.13
C THR A 423 -7.50 29.34 0.91
N ILE A 424 -7.26 29.51 2.22
CA ILE A 424 -6.98 28.39 3.14
C ILE A 424 -8.21 27.46 3.22
N GLU A 425 -9.42 28.00 3.21
CA GLU A 425 -10.66 27.23 3.29
C GLU A 425 -10.82 26.30 2.08
N LYS A 426 -10.52 26.78 0.87
CA LYS A 426 -10.54 25.94 -0.35
C LYS A 426 -9.50 24.83 -0.30
N MET A 427 -8.32 25.13 0.25
CA MET A 427 -7.30 24.12 0.44
C MET A 427 -7.70 23.11 1.50
N GLN A 428 -8.27 23.55 2.62
CA GLN A 428 -8.75 22.67 3.68
C GLN A 428 -9.84 21.73 3.15
N ALA A 429 -10.83 22.25 2.43
CA ALA A 429 -11.87 21.42 1.81
C ALA A 429 -11.26 20.36 0.86
N ARG A 430 -10.26 20.74 0.05
CA ARG A 430 -9.55 19.79 -0.82
C ARG A 430 -8.87 18.69 -0.02
N VAL A 431 -8.17 19.04 1.07
CA VAL A 431 -7.50 18.08 1.95
C VAL A 431 -8.52 17.13 2.60
N GLU A 432 -9.69 17.63 3.01
CA GLU A 432 -10.74 16.80 3.58
C GLU A 432 -11.22 15.71 2.60
N TYR A 433 -11.46 16.06 1.31
CA TYR A 433 -11.78 15.09 0.27
C TYR A 433 -10.63 14.13 -0.04
N ASP A 434 -9.38 14.60 -0.01
CA ASP A 434 -8.22 13.71 -0.17
C ASP A 434 -8.15 12.70 0.98
N LEU A 435 -8.42 13.12 2.22
CA LEU A 435 -8.46 12.22 3.38
C LEU A 435 -9.67 11.27 3.34
N GLU A 436 -10.82 11.73 2.82
CA GLU A 436 -11.99 10.88 2.59
C GLU A 436 -11.67 9.76 1.59
N TYR A 437 -10.96 10.07 0.51
CA TYR A 437 -10.47 9.08 -0.45
C TYR A 437 -9.57 8.04 0.22
N LEU A 438 -8.61 8.45 1.05
CA LEU A 438 -7.73 7.53 1.77
C LEU A 438 -8.51 6.60 2.72
N ARG A 439 -9.55 7.14 3.37
CA ARG A 439 -10.37 6.36 4.31
C ARG A 439 -11.26 5.32 3.62
N ASN A 440 -11.79 5.66 2.45
CA ASN A 440 -12.82 4.88 1.78
C ASN A 440 -12.32 4.20 0.50
N TRP A 441 -11.00 4.13 0.31
CA TRP A 441 -10.42 3.61 -0.92
C TRP A 441 -10.89 2.19 -1.22
N SER A 442 -11.25 1.98 -2.48
CA SER A 442 -11.48 0.69 -3.11
C SER A 442 -11.19 0.81 -4.60
N LEU A 443 -10.91 -0.30 -5.29
CA LEU A 443 -10.78 -0.30 -6.76
C LEU A 443 -12.05 0.22 -7.45
N GLY A 444 -13.23 -0.07 -6.87
CA GLY A 444 -14.51 0.46 -7.36
C GLY A 444 -14.58 1.98 -7.27
N LEU A 445 -14.06 2.58 -6.20
CA LEU A 445 -13.99 4.04 -6.05
C LEU A 445 -13.04 4.65 -7.10
N ASP A 446 -11.89 4.02 -7.36
CA ASP A 446 -10.97 4.47 -8.41
C ASP A 446 -11.64 4.49 -9.79
N LEU A 447 -12.33 3.41 -10.17
CA LEU A 447 -13.06 3.34 -11.42
C LEU A 447 -14.17 4.41 -11.49
N GLN A 448 -14.90 4.63 -10.40
CA GLN A 448 -15.92 5.70 -10.33
C GLN A 448 -15.30 7.09 -10.53
N ILE A 449 -14.14 7.36 -9.93
CA ILE A 449 -13.42 8.64 -10.10
C ILE A 449 -12.97 8.81 -11.54
N ILE A 450 -12.44 7.76 -12.18
CA ILE A 450 -12.03 7.79 -13.59
C ILE A 450 -13.24 8.12 -14.49
N VAL A 451 -14.36 7.43 -14.32
CA VAL A 451 -15.58 7.68 -15.10
C VAL A 451 -16.10 9.11 -14.90
N ARG A 452 -16.14 9.60 -13.65
CA ARG A 452 -16.51 10.99 -13.37
C ARG A 452 -15.56 12.00 -14.00
N THR A 453 -14.24 11.71 -13.99
CA THR A 453 -13.23 12.57 -14.63
C THR A 453 -13.47 12.68 -16.13
N ILE A 454 -13.73 11.55 -16.81
CA ILE A 454 -14.06 11.54 -18.25
C ILE A 454 -15.29 12.42 -18.51
N ARG A 455 -16.35 12.29 -17.72
CA ARG A 455 -17.55 13.14 -17.86
C ARG A 455 -17.23 14.63 -17.68
N LEU A 456 -16.43 14.99 -16.66
CA LEU A 456 -16.07 16.40 -16.40
C LEU A 456 -15.12 17.02 -17.44
N VAL A 457 -14.43 16.20 -18.22
CA VAL A 457 -13.49 16.69 -19.26
C VAL A 457 -14.20 16.83 -20.61
N PHE A 458 -15.19 15.97 -20.91
CA PHE A 458 -15.83 15.89 -22.23
C PHE A 458 -17.26 16.43 -22.27
N PHE A 459 -17.90 16.59 -21.10
CA PHE A 459 -19.27 17.10 -20.96
C PHE A 459 -19.34 18.20 -19.89
#